data_450fa60a72848ee40f714bc354d0a6e2
#
_entry.id   450fa60a72848ee40f714bc354d0a6e2
#
_cell.length_a   1.000
_cell.length_b   1.000
_cell.length_c   1.000
_cell.angle_alpha   90.00
_cell.angle_beta   90.00
_cell.angle_gamma   90.00
#
_symmetry.space_group_name_H-M   'P 1'
#
loop_
_entity.id
_entity.type
_entity.pdbx_description
1 polymer ?
#
loop_
_entity_poly.entity_id
_entity_poly.type
_entity_poly.pdbx_seq_one_letter_code
_entity_poly.pdbx_strand_id
1 'polypeptide(L)' 'MNCLSFDVGGTTIKYGVINNSYEVIHKDKIPTPKDEEKFIESLSEIIHKNINNISKVSVGMPGYVNVASN' A
#
# COMPACT_ATOMS: atom_id res chain seq x y z
N MET A 1 10.54 0.15 -12.95
CA MET A 1 10.26 0.62 -11.59
C MET A 1 8.86 0.32 -11.19
N ASN A 2 8.69 -0.23 -10.01
CA ASN A 2 7.37 -0.63 -9.54
C ASN A 2 6.88 0.27 -8.42
N CYS A 3 5.56 0.39 -8.33
CA CYS A 3 4.90 1.18 -7.28
C CYS A 3 4.10 0.25 -6.38
N LEU A 4 4.27 0.38 -5.09
CA LEU A 4 3.43 -0.32 -4.11
C LEU A 4 2.28 0.62 -3.75
N SER A 5 1.06 0.18 -4.03
CA SER A 5 -0.14 0.98 -3.81
C SER A 5 -1.01 0.36 -2.74
N PHE A 6 -1.42 1.16 -1.77
CA PHE A 6 -2.35 0.73 -0.72
C PHE A 6 -3.69 1.44 -0.89
N ASP A 7 -4.76 0.69 -0.68
CA ASP A 7 -6.10 1.22 -0.63
C ASP A 7 -6.66 0.86 0.75
N VAL A 8 -6.68 1.83 1.65
CA VAL A 8 -7.05 1.61 3.04
C VAL A 8 -8.55 1.76 3.21
N GLY A 9 -9.21 0.66 3.54
CA GLY A 9 -10.64 0.67 3.85
C GLY A 9 -10.85 0.55 5.35
N GLY A 10 -12.09 0.68 5.77
CA GLY A 10 -12.45 0.55 7.20
C GLY A 10 -12.22 -0.84 7.76
N THR A 11 -12.38 -1.87 6.93
CA THR A 11 -12.26 -3.26 7.37
C THR A 11 -11.11 -4.01 6.72
N THR A 12 -10.66 -3.54 5.56
CA THR A 12 -9.66 -4.25 4.76
C THR A 12 -8.72 -3.25 4.12
N ILE A 13 -7.44 -3.57 4.12
CA ILE A 13 -6.43 -2.83 3.36
C ILE A 13 -6.08 -3.70 2.17
N LYS A 14 -6.30 -3.17 0.98
CA LYS A 14 -5.90 -3.83 -0.26
C LYS A 14 -4.60 -3.20 -0.71
N TYR A 15 -3.71 -4.00 -1.27
CA TYR A 15 -2.47 -3.44 -1.79
C TYR A 15 -2.00 -4.23 -2.99
N GLY A 16 -1.17 -3.61 -3.78
CA GLY A 16 -0.63 -4.26 -4.96
C GLY A 16 0.61 -3.57 -5.45
N VAL A 17 1.37 -4.30 -6.25
CA VAL A 17 2.58 -3.77 -6.90
C VAL A 17 2.23 -3.58 -8.37
N ILE A 18 2.46 -2.37 -8.85
CA ILE A 18 2.14 -1.97 -10.22
C ILE A 18 3.45 -1.63 -10.93
N ASN A 19 3.62 -2.15 -12.16
CA ASN A 19 4.82 -1.91 -12.93
C ASN A 19 4.72 -0.64 -13.78
N ASN A 20 5.73 -0.34 -14.56
CA ASN A 20 5.78 0.83 -15.43
C ASN A 20 4.70 0.84 -16.52
N SER A 21 4.16 -0.31 -16.84
CA SER A 21 3.11 -0.44 -17.85
C SER A 21 1.72 -0.38 -17.24
N TYR A 22 1.64 0.00 -15.97
CA TYR A 22 0.40 0.07 -15.19
C TYR A 22 -0.28 -1.29 -15.04
N GLU A 23 0.49 -2.35 -15.08
CA GLU A 23 -0.03 -3.69 -14.84
C GLU A 23 0.17 -4.06 -13.38
N VAL A 24 -0.85 -4.67 -12.79
CA VAL A 24 -0.77 -5.16 -11.41
C VAL A 24 -0.04 -6.50 -11.45
N ILE A 25 1.18 -6.54 -10.96
CA ILE A 25 1.99 -7.76 -10.99
C ILE A 25 1.85 -8.58 -9.71
N HIS A 26 1.31 -7.98 -8.67
CA HIS A 26 1.03 -8.67 -7.41
C HIS A 26 -0.07 -7.90 -6.67
N LYS A 27 -1.01 -8.62 -6.06
CA LYS A 27 -2.00 -7.95 -5.21
C LYS A 27 -2.40 -8.88 -4.07
N ASP A 28 -2.75 -8.27 -2.96
CA ASP A 28 -3.17 -8.99 -1.77
C ASP A 28 -4.00 -8.06 -0.89
N LYS A 29 -4.45 -8.58 0.23
CA LYS A 29 -5.21 -7.78 1.18
C LYS A 29 -4.98 -8.30 2.59
N ILE A 30 -5.16 -7.41 3.56
CA ILE A 30 -5.08 -7.75 4.98
C ILE A 30 -6.23 -7.07 5.71
N PRO A 31 -6.64 -7.59 6.86
CA PRO A 31 -7.63 -6.89 7.69
C PRO A 31 -7.03 -5.57 8.18
N THR A 32 -7.85 -4.54 8.26
CA THR A 32 -7.39 -3.24 8.78
C THR A 32 -7.24 -3.35 10.29
N PRO A 33 -6.02 -3.18 10.82
CA PRO A 33 -5.82 -3.20 12.27
C PRO A 33 -6.53 -2.03 12.92
N LYS A 34 -7.10 -2.25 14.09
CA LYS A 34 -7.81 -1.20 14.85
C LYS A 34 -6.84 -0.37 15.68
N ASP A 35 -5.69 -0.94 16.00
CA ASP A 35 -4.65 -0.27 16.76
C ASP A 35 -3.75 0.48 15.79
N GLU A 36 -3.55 1.76 16.05
CA GLU A 36 -2.73 2.61 15.20
C GLU A 36 -1.31 2.10 15.04
N GLU A 37 -0.71 1.60 16.11
CA GLU A 37 0.64 1.05 16.05
C GLU A 37 0.71 -0.18 15.14
N LYS A 38 -0.28 -1.06 15.27
CA LYS A 38 -0.34 -2.25 14.43
C LYS A 38 -0.61 -1.91 12.99
N PHE A 39 -1.40 -0.87 12.76
CA PHE A 39 -1.68 -0.38 11.42
C PHE A 39 -0.38 0.04 10.72
N ILE A 40 0.41 0.87 11.39
CA ILE A 40 1.67 1.35 10.87
C ILE A 40 2.67 0.20 10.70
N GLU A 41 2.73 -0.71 11.65
CA GLU A 41 3.57 -1.90 11.57
C GLU A 41 3.23 -2.74 10.34
N SER A 42 1.95 -2.95 10.10
CA SER A 42 1.48 -3.76 8.97
C SER A 42 1.91 -3.16 7.65
N LEU A 43 1.73 -1.85 7.49
CA LEU A 43 2.15 -1.17 6.27
C LEU A 43 3.67 -1.23 6.11
N SER A 44 4.39 -1.02 7.20
CA SER A 44 5.85 -1.06 7.19
C SER A 44 6.38 -2.43 6.79
N GLU A 45 5.77 -3.50 7.31
CA GLU A 45 6.16 -4.86 6.95
C GLU A 45 5.97 -5.13 5.47
N ILE A 46 4.83 -4.71 4.92
CA ILE A 46 4.53 -4.91 3.51
C ILE A 46 5.51 -4.14 2.65
N ILE A 47 5.81 -2.91 3.01
CA ILE A 47 6.79 -2.10 2.30
C ILE A 47 8.16 -2.77 2.36
N HIS A 48 8.55 -3.25 3.53
CA HIS A 48 9.84 -3.88 3.71
C HIS A 48 10.00 -5.16 2.87
N LYS A 49 8.95 -5.96 2.83
CA LYS A 49 8.95 -7.20 2.02
C LYS A 49 9.15 -6.93 0.54
N ASN A 50 8.70 -5.78 0.08
CA ASN A 50 8.74 -5.43 -1.34
C ASN A 50 9.81 -4.41 -1.68
N ILE A 51 10.64 -4.04 -0.71
CA ILE A 51 11.57 -2.92 -0.84
C ILE A 51 12.52 -3.03 -2.03
N ASN A 52 12.89 -4.25 -2.39
CA ASN A 52 13.81 -4.47 -3.50
C ASN A 52 13.13 -4.40 -4.87
N ASN A 53 11.80 -4.41 -4.88
CA ASN A 53 11.04 -4.44 -6.12
C ASN A 53 10.25 -3.17 -6.39
N ILE A 54 10.30 -2.21 -5.48
CA ILE A 54 9.51 -0.99 -5.59
C ILE A 54 10.39 0.25 -5.47
N SER A 55 9.94 1.32 -6.11
CA SER A 55 10.62 2.61 -5.99
C SER A 55 9.68 3.70 -5.50
N LYS A 56 8.39 3.40 -5.39
CA LYS A 56 7.36 4.33 -4.93
C LYS A 56 6.36 3.63 -4.05
N VAL A 57 5.79 4.38 -3.12
CA VAL A 57 4.67 3.90 -2.31
C VAL A 57 3.55 4.94 -2.41
N SER A 58 2.34 4.47 -2.64
CA SER A 58 1.16 5.32 -2.71
C SER A 58 0.13 4.80 -1.72
N VAL A 59 -0.52 5.70 -0.99
CA VAL A 59 -1.54 5.32 -0.01
C VAL A 59 -2.80 6.12 -0.28
N GLY A 60 -3.91 5.42 -0.54
CA GLY A 60 -5.21 6.03 -0.72
C GLY A 60 -6.11 5.69 0.45
N MET A 61 -6.89 6.65 0.91
CA MET A 61 -7.86 6.44 1.98
C MET A 61 -9.23 6.90 1.53
N PRO A 62 -10.30 6.25 1.99
CA PRO A 62 -11.65 6.71 1.67
C PRO A 62 -11.85 8.13 2.18
N GLY A 63 -12.48 8.96 1.37
CA GLY A 63 -12.80 10.30 1.78
C GLY A 63 -11.80 11.37 1.45
N TYR A 64 -10.54 11.01 1.21
CA TYR A 64 -9.60 11.95 0.60
C TYR A 64 -8.37 11.21 0.12
N VAL A 65 -7.79 11.78 -0.90
CA VAL A 65 -6.58 11.24 -1.49
C VAL A 65 -5.43 12.09 -0.96
N ASN A 66 -4.57 11.43 -0.23
CA ASN A 66 -3.37 12.10 0.20
C ASN A 66 -2.35 11.93 -0.93
N VAL A 67 -2.26 12.94 -1.74
CA VAL A 67 -1.28 12.93 -2.80
C VAL A 67 0.03 13.39 -2.21
N ALA A 68 0.81 12.45 -1.78
CA ALA A 68 2.17 12.74 -1.38
C ALA A 68 2.94 12.96 -2.67
N SER A 69 2.72 14.08 -3.24
CA SER A 69 3.38 14.39 -4.47
C SER A 69 4.63 15.14 -4.15
N ASN A 70 5.59 14.59 -3.82
CA ASN A 70 6.82 15.38 -3.73
C ASN A 70 7.96 14.60 -3.39
#